data_ff88b3ef5331fde791a008c2347bf119
#
_entry.id   ff88b3ef5331fde791a008c2347bf119
#
_cell.length_a   1.000
_cell.length_b   1.000
_cell.length_c   1.000
_cell.angle_alpha   90.00
_cell.angle_beta   90.00
_cell.angle_gamma   90.00
#
_symmetry.space_group_name_H-M   'P 1'
#
loop_
_entity.id
_entity.type
_entity.pdbx_description
1 polymer ?
#
loop_
_entity_poly.entity_id
_entity_poly.type
_entity_poly.pdbx_seq_one_letter_code
_entity_poly.pdbx_strand_id
1 'polypeptide(L)'
;MSAVSPFKLPRKTPFGFGEKVIEKVSGLSKLDAIYEKYAFSDDSFEFANEVLVQLNTRYEIERGSIGDIPKKGPLVVVANHPLGGLEGVILAALIGKVRQDVKVLANEMLSRIPQLARLFIGVDVFETKSSRSTNTRAVKEAHRHLSEGGVLIVFPAGEVSSWQSGQNQITDKDWSKSIGGFVRRSQAQVLPLFIDGVNSRLFYQAGRVHPLLRTLLLPRELINKSGKTITVSLGDVIEAKELNKLDNDKCIADYLRLNTYLLNSSRNGDSTSINGDENRNYYATPVMDAVDKALLAKEVEELNDDDLLLSQGDLEVYCVSSNRIPNSLMEIGRVRELCFRAVGEGSGNASDTDEYDRSYLQLFVWQKQKHDIVGAYRLGITKELIQQSGIEGLYSRSLFNYDSAFLNSMDDSIEVGRSVVAPAYQRQLQPLLLLWKGIAHFVAKNPKYTHLFGPVSISNDYSPVARQLIASVMTVTHYDNEKAKLVQPTTPLAPSNNTFWQSDMLSSLGDVGLFSKVLSRLEKGPGIPILLKQYLGLNGKLVCFNVDPAFNDALDGLIVVNLAQVDKRTLGKYMGKENAQRYIQRHQH
;
A
#
# COMPACT_ATOMS: atom_id res chain seq x y z
N MET A 1 48.37 -21.07 22.78
CA MET A 1 47.40 -22.06 22.26
C MET A 1 46.74 -21.42 21.05
N SER A 2 46.97 -21.94 19.85
CA SER A 2 46.27 -21.45 18.64
C SER A 2 44.78 -21.67 18.85
N ALA A 3 44.00 -20.60 18.85
CA ALA A 3 42.55 -20.70 18.97
C ALA A 3 42.04 -21.61 17.84
N VAL A 4 41.20 -22.59 18.18
CA VAL A 4 40.58 -23.47 17.17
C VAL A 4 39.75 -22.61 16.27
N SER A 5 39.93 -22.69 14.95
CA SER A 5 39.18 -21.93 13.97
C SER A 5 37.68 -22.08 14.19
N PRO A 6 36.88 -20.99 14.10
CA PRO A 6 35.42 -21.02 14.29
C PRO A 6 34.70 -21.89 13.28
N PHE A 7 35.33 -22.24 12.16
CA PHE A 7 34.75 -23.02 11.04
C PHE A 7 35.07 -24.53 11.14
N LYS A 8 35.79 -24.97 12.18
CA LYS A 8 36.09 -26.42 12.42
C LYS A 8 35.05 -27.01 13.37
N LEU A 9 34.54 -28.17 13.03
CA LEU A 9 33.61 -28.93 13.88
C LEU A 9 34.40 -29.65 15.00
N PRO A 10 33.82 -29.78 16.21
CA PRO A 10 34.40 -30.61 17.26
C PRO A 10 34.55 -32.05 16.80
N ARG A 11 35.75 -32.65 16.94
CA ARG A 11 36.03 -34.02 16.51
C ARG A 11 35.39 -35.02 17.48
N LYS A 12 34.42 -35.79 17.02
CA LYS A 12 33.66 -36.80 17.77
C LYS A 12 33.76 -38.20 17.17
N THR A 13 34.05 -38.30 15.87
CA THR A 13 34.24 -39.58 15.17
C THR A 13 35.70 -39.99 15.17
N PRO A 14 36.05 -41.30 15.02
CA PRO A 14 37.42 -41.78 14.93
C PRO A 14 38.18 -41.00 13.84
N PHE A 15 39.34 -40.47 14.19
CA PHE A 15 40.19 -39.62 13.35
C PHE A 15 39.48 -38.37 12.77
N GLY A 16 38.28 -38.02 13.25
CA GLY A 16 37.48 -36.90 12.76
C GLY A 16 37.01 -37.07 11.29
N PHE A 17 36.88 -38.29 10.81
CA PHE A 17 36.54 -38.54 9.39
C PHE A 17 35.18 -38.02 9.02
N GLY A 18 34.15 -38.29 9.85
CA GLY A 18 32.79 -37.81 9.62
C GLY A 18 32.69 -36.31 9.57
N GLU A 19 33.32 -35.61 10.53
CA GLU A 19 33.36 -34.15 10.60
C GLU A 19 34.08 -33.54 9.40
N LYS A 20 35.18 -34.11 8.95
CA LYS A 20 35.90 -33.64 7.75
C LYS A 20 35.04 -33.74 6.48
N VAL A 21 34.27 -34.82 6.34
CA VAL A 21 33.33 -34.98 5.22
C VAL A 21 32.24 -33.90 5.27
N ILE A 22 31.66 -33.68 6.44
CA ILE A 22 30.63 -32.64 6.65
C ILE A 22 31.22 -31.24 6.34
N GLU A 23 32.39 -30.91 6.87
CA GLU A 23 33.08 -29.64 6.62
C GLU A 23 33.34 -29.40 5.12
N LYS A 24 33.72 -30.45 4.40
CA LYS A 24 33.95 -30.37 2.94
C LYS A 24 32.64 -30.17 2.15
N VAL A 25 31.59 -30.92 2.45
CA VAL A 25 30.32 -30.86 1.77
C VAL A 25 29.57 -29.56 2.08
N SER A 26 29.63 -29.12 3.33
CA SER A 26 28.97 -27.87 3.79
C SER A 26 29.72 -26.61 3.35
N GLY A 27 30.95 -26.69 2.87
CA GLY A 27 31.79 -25.55 2.52
C GLY A 27 32.58 -24.94 3.69
N LEU A 28 32.43 -25.45 4.92
CA LEU A 28 33.18 -24.97 6.09
C LEU A 28 34.69 -25.02 5.89
N SER A 29 35.23 -26.09 5.27
CA SER A 29 36.68 -26.20 4.98
C SER A 29 37.21 -25.08 4.09
N LYS A 30 36.38 -24.54 3.17
CA LYS A 30 36.77 -23.41 2.31
C LYS A 30 36.76 -22.09 3.09
N LEU A 31 35.77 -21.88 3.95
CA LEU A 31 35.73 -20.71 4.83
C LEU A 31 36.87 -20.71 5.82
N ASP A 32 37.20 -21.87 6.36
CA ASP A 32 38.37 -22.08 7.23
C ASP A 32 39.67 -21.67 6.54
N ALA A 33 39.87 -22.14 5.30
CA ALA A 33 41.04 -21.78 4.50
C ALA A 33 41.14 -20.28 4.20
N ILE A 34 40.00 -19.60 3.93
CA ILE A 34 39.97 -18.15 3.77
C ILE A 34 40.33 -17.47 5.09
N TYR A 35 39.70 -17.88 6.19
CA TYR A 35 39.92 -17.29 7.51
C TYR A 35 41.37 -17.44 8.00
N GLU A 36 42.00 -18.58 7.79
CA GLU A 36 43.41 -18.81 8.16
C GLU A 36 44.41 -18.07 7.25
N LYS A 37 44.02 -17.81 6.00
CA LYS A 37 44.92 -17.18 5.02
C LYS A 37 45.07 -15.68 5.21
N TYR A 38 44.01 -14.98 5.69
CA TYR A 38 44.00 -13.53 5.77
C TYR A 38 44.01 -13.07 7.23
N ALA A 39 44.80 -12.01 7.52
CA ALA A 39 44.78 -11.31 8.79
C ALA A 39 43.65 -10.29 8.78
N PHE A 40 42.51 -10.68 9.31
CA PHE A 40 41.35 -9.81 9.40
C PHE A 40 41.47 -8.79 10.53
N SER A 41 40.86 -7.61 10.36
CA SER A 41 40.79 -6.60 11.42
C SER A 41 39.97 -7.08 12.62
N ASP A 42 40.35 -6.66 13.82
CA ASP A 42 39.57 -6.89 15.05
C ASP A 42 38.36 -5.95 15.17
N ASP A 43 38.30 -4.90 14.36
CA ASP A 43 37.10 -4.07 14.24
C ASP A 43 36.01 -4.79 13.45
N SER A 44 34.81 -4.87 14.01
CA SER A 44 33.70 -5.65 13.43
C SER A 44 33.20 -5.12 12.09
N PHE A 45 33.27 -3.82 11.86
CA PHE A 45 32.80 -3.20 10.62
C PHE A 45 33.86 -3.30 9.51
N GLU A 46 35.11 -3.13 9.87
CA GLU A 46 36.22 -3.38 8.95
C GLU A 46 36.26 -4.85 8.57
N PHE A 47 36.13 -5.76 9.52
CA PHE A 47 36.02 -7.21 9.27
C PHE A 47 34.89 -7.53 8.30
N ALA A 48 33.68 -6.94 8.48
CA ALA A 48 32.56 -7.14 7.57
C ALA A 48 32.88 -6.70 6.13
N ASN A 49 33.55 -5.56 5.96
CA ASN A 49 33.99 -5.10 4.64
C ASN A 49 35.08 -6.00 4.04
N GLU A 50 36.07 -6.43 4.84
CA GLU A 50 37.12 -7.35 4.40
C GLU A 50 36.56 -8.70 3.97
N VAL A 51 35.58 -9.26 4.69
CA VAL A 51 34.88 -10.49 4.30
C VAL A 51 34.22 -10.34 2.93
N LEU A 52 33.54 -9.23 2.66
CA LEU A 52 32.94 -8.96 1.34
C LEU A 52 33.99 -8.89 0.23
N VAL A 53 35.14 -8.25 0.50
CA VAL A 53 36.27 -8.19 -0.43
C VAL A 53 36.84 -9.60 -0.68
N GLN A 54 37.10 -10.40 0.36
CA GLN A 54 37.68 -11.74 0.22
C GLN A 54 36.72 -12.71 -0.48
N LEU A 55 35.42 -12.54 -0.30
CA LEU A 55 34.40 -13.29 -1.04
C LEU A 55 34.18 -12.74 -2.45
N ASN A 56 34.85 -11.63 -2.83
CA ASN A 56 34.59 -10.91 -4.08
C ASN A 56 33.09 -10.63 -4.28
N THR A 57 32.39 -10.27 -3.21
CA THR A 57 30.94 -9.98 -3.21
C THR A 57 30.75 -8.48 -3.02
N ARG A 58 29.89 -7.88 -3.84
CA ARG A 58 29.55 -6.45 -3.77
C ARG A 58 28.08 -6.30 -3.41
N TYR A 59 27.72 -5.15 -2.88
CA TYR A 59 26.31 -4.76 -2.75
C TYR A 59 26.08 -3.39 -3.35
N GLU A 60 24.88 -3.20 -3.87
CA GLU A 60 24.41 -1.94 -4.48
C GLU A 60 23.05 -1.56 -3.89
N ILE A 61 22.86 -0.25 -3.67
CA ILE A 61 21.59 0.29 -3.22
C ILE A 61 20.79 0.68 -4.46
N GLU A 62 19.67 -0.01 -4.65
CA GLU A 62 18.77 0.23 -5.78
C GLU A 62 17.70 1.27 -5.43
N ARG A 63 17.20 1.25 -4.20
CA ARG A 63 16.16 2.17 -3.72
C ARG A 63 16.54 2.75 -2.37
N GLY A 64 16.21 4.01 -2.13
CA GLY A 64 16.56 4.75 -0.92
C GLY A 64 18.01 5.23 -0.94
N SER A 65 18.47 5.79 0.17
CA SER A 65 19.82 6.33 0.32
C SER A 65 20.39 6.03 1.70
N ILE A 66 21.70 5.90 1.80
CA ILE A 66 22.40 5.83 3.09
C ILE A 66 22.09 7.06 3.95
N GLY A 67 21.86 8.22 3.30
CA GLY A 67 21.50 9.46 3.99
C GLY A 67 20.16 9.43 4.72
N ASP A 68 19.25 8.50 4.34
CA ASP A 68 17.93 8.33 4.93
C ASP A 68 17.98 7.57 6.27
N ILE A 69 19.12 6.95 6.61
CA ILE A 69 19.31 6.24 7.86
C ILE A 69 19.40 7.22 9.03
N PRO A 70 18.55 7.10 10.08
CA PRO A 70 18.60 7.96 11.25
C PRO A 70 19.97 7.94 11.93
N LYS A 71 20.62 9.08 12.04
CA LYS A 71 21.97 9.20 12.60
C LYS A 71 22.02 9.03 14.12
N LYS A 72 20.90 9.17 14.82
CA LYS A 72 20.77 9.08 16.28
C LYS A 72 19.42 8.49 16.67
N GLY A 73 19.34 7.99 17.91
CA GLY A 73 18.12 7.44 18.49
C GLY A 73 17.94 5.94 18.21
N PRO A 74 17.00 5.30 18.91
CA PRO A 74 16.77 3.88 18.80
C PRO A 74 16.19 3.52 17.43
N LEU A 75 16.82 2.58 16.74
CA LEU A 75 16.43 2.15 15.41
C LEU A 75 16.41 0.61 15.33
N VAL A 76 15.29 0.05 14.88
CA VAL A 76 15.21 -1.37 14.50
C VAL A 76 15.23 -1.46 12.99
N VAL A 77 16.22 -2.15 12.45
CA VAL A 77 16.30 -2.50 11.03
C VAL A 77 15.69 -3.87 10.84
N VAL A 78 14.64 -3.99 10.04
CA VAL A 78 14.01 -5.27 9.71
C VAL A 78 14.29 -5.62 8.25
N ALA A 79 14.66 -6.87 7.99
CA ALA A 79 14.95 -7.31 6.63
C ALA A 79 14.39 -8.72 6.37
N ASN A 80 14.12 -9.03 5.08
CA ASN A 80 13.93 -10.40 4.61
C ASN A 80 15.26 -11.17 4.73
N HIS A 81 15.21 -12.51 4.67
CA HIS A 81 16.36 -13.36 4.94
C HIS A 81 16.66 -14.37 3.81
N PRO A 82 16.98 -13.93 2.58
CA PRO A 82 17.08 -14.83 1.42
C PRO A 82 18.38 -15.62 1.33
N LEU A 83 19.52 -15.12 1.87
CA LEU A 83 20.87 -15.65 1.61
C LEU A 83 21.50 -16.36 2.81
N GLY A 84 21.10 -16.05 4.03
CA GLY A 84 21.66 -16.59 5.26
C GLY A 84 22.64 -15.63 5.93
N GLY A 85 23.89 -16.05 6.23
CA GLY A 85 24.84 -15.20 6.97
C GLY A 85 25.33 -13.95 6.22
N LEU A 86 25.20 -13.92 4.89
CA LEU A 86 25.72 -12.82 4.07
C LEU A 86 24.98 -11.51 4.30
N GLU A 87 23.67 -11.55 4.53
CA GLU A 87 22.88 -10.33 4.78
C GLU A 87 23.32 -9.62 6.05
N GLY A 88 23.61 -10.38 7.10
CA GLY A 88 24.11 -9.81 8.35
C GLY A 88 25.42 -9.05 8.15
N VAL A 89 26.32 -9.59 7.32
CA VAL A 89 27.59 -8.93 6.96
C VAL A 89 27.33 -7.68 6.10
N ILE A 90 26.48 -7.80 5.06
CA ILE A 90 26.15 -6.67 4.18
C ILE A 90 25.50 -5.53 4.99
N LEU A 91 24.51 -5.85 5.83
CA LEU A 91 23.79 -4.84 6.60
C LEU A 91 24.69 -4.20 7.68
N ALA A 92 25.59 -4.97 8.31
CA ALA A 92 26.59 -4.43 9.22
C ALA A 92 27.53 -3.45 8.49
N ALA A 93 28.04 -3.82 7.32
CA ALA A 93 28.91 -2.96 6.51
C ALA A 93 28.17 -1.72 6.00
N LEU A 94 26.89 -1.85 5.62
CA LEU A 94 26.06 -0.76 5.11
C LEU A 94 25.71 0.26 6.21
N ILE A 95 25.10 -0.24 7.30
CA ILE A 95 24.63 0.59 8.42
C ILE A 95 25.82 1.16 9.18
N GLY A 96 26.91 0.39 9.31
CA GLY A 96 28.16 0.80 9.95
C GLY A 96 28.81 2.05 9.33
N LYS A 97 28.48 2.40 8.09
CA LYS A 97 28.93 3.68 7.47
C LYS A 97 28.30 4.92 8.12
N VAL A 98 27.14 4.77 8.78
CA VAL A 98 26.39 5.88 9.41
C VAL A 98 26.37 5.78 10.92
N ARG A 99 26.29 4.54 11.45
CA ARG A 99 26.12 4.22 12.86
C ARG A 99 27.12 3.17 13.29
N GLN A 100 27.87 3.44 14.35
CA GLN A 100 28.85 2.50 14.94
C GLN A 100 28.25 1.69 16.10
N ASP A 101 27.07 2.05 16.56
CA ASP A 101 26.33 1.42 17.66
C ASP A 101 25.35 0.36 17.13
N VAL A 102 25.80 -0.49 16.20
CA VAL A 102 24.97 -1.53 15.58
C VAL A 102 25.11 -2.85 16.32
N LYS A 103 23.97 -3.52 16.53
CA LYS A 103 23.89 -4.92 16.94
C LYS A 103 23.03 -5.69 15.96
N VAL A 104 23.33 -6.97 15.76
CA VAL A 104 22.58 -7.89 14.89
C VAL A 104 22.05 -9.03 15.73
N LEU A 105 20.75 -9.27 15.68
CA LEU A 105 20.14 -10.43 16.33
C LEU A 105 20.29 -11.64 15.41
N ALA A 106 21.15 -12.58 15.77
CA ALA A 106 21.51 -13.70 14.91
C ALA A 106 21.74 -14.99 15.69
N ASN A 107 21.93 -16.10 14.96
CA ASN A 107 22.23 -17.40 15.58
C ASN A 107 23.50 -17.31 16.41
N GLU A 108 23.47 -17.85 17.66
CA GLU A 108 24.58 -17.89 18.60
C GLU A 108 25.86 -18.49 17.99
N MET A 109 25.76 -19.37 17.00
CA MET A 109 26.94 -19.92 16.32
C MET A 109 27.83 -18.86 15.66
N LEU A 110 27.25 -17.73 15.20
CA LEU A 110 28.03 -16.66 14.60
C LEU A 110 28.85 -15.85 15.62
N SER A 111 28.46 -15.84 16.88
CA SER A 111 29.23 -15.22 17.97
C SER A 111 30.54 -15.92 18.26
N ARG A 112 30.76 -17.13 17.70
CA ARG A 112 32.04 -17.85 17.79
C ARG A 112 33.15 -17.23 16.94
N ILE A 113 32.80 -16.36 15.99
CA ILE A 113 33.78 -15.58 15.21
C ILE A 113 34.18 -14.38 16.08
N PRO A 114 35.44 -14.31 16.57
CA PRO A 114 35.84 -13.29 17.54
C PRO A 114 35.59 -11.87 17.09
N GLN A 115 35.82 -11.57 15.81
CA GLN A 115 35.65 -10.26 15.21
C GLN A 115 34.16 -9.81 15.15
N LEU A 116 33.22 -10.76 15.12
CA LEU A 116 31.80 -10.51 15.11
C LEU A 116 31.14 -10.55 16.50
N ALA A 117 31.85 -11.03 17.52
CA ALA A 117 31.30 -11.23 18.87
C ALA A 117 30.72 -9.94 19.49
N ARG A 118 31.27 -8.75 19.17
CA ARG A 118 30.76 -7.46 19.63
C ARG A 118 29.53 -7.00 18.87
N LEU A 119 29.37 -7.46 17.63
CA LEU A 119 28.27 -7.06 16.72
C LEU A 119 27.01 -7.90 16.95
N PHE A 120 27.14 -9.18 17.32
CA PHE A 120 26.01 -10.09 17.41
C PHE A 120 25.44 -10.23 18.83
N ILE A 121 24.11 -10.24 18.92
CA ILE A 121 23.36 -10.76 20.06
C ILE A 121 22.86 -12.14 19.66
N GLY A 122 23.40 -13.17 20.33
CA GLY A 122 23.13 -14.57 19.98
C GLY A 122 21.75 -15.04 20.45
N VAL A 123 20.97 -15.62 19.55
CA VAL A 123 19.73 -16.34 19.83
C VAL A 123 19.87 -17.81 19.48
N ASP A 124 19.26 -18.67 20.29
CA ASP A 124 19.20 -20.11 20.00
C ASP A 124 17.93 -20.39 19.16
N VAL A 125 18.14 -20.76 17.90
CA VAL A 125 17.07 -21.09 16.93
C VAL A 125 16.74 -22.59 16.90
N PHE A 126 17.46 -23.44 17.64
CA PHE A 126 17.31 -24.91 17.60
C PHE A 126 16.37 -25.48 18.68
N GLU A 127 15.67 -24.62 19.43
CA GLU A 127 14.70 -25.02 20.47
C GLU A 127 15.24 -26.06 21.49
N THR A 128 16.50 -25.89 21.89
CA THR A 128 17.12 -26.74 22.94
C THR A 128 16.49 -26.45 24.31
N LYS A 129 16.74 -27.31 25.32
CA LYS A 129 16.25 -27.07 26.70
C LYS A 129 16.73 -25.74 27.29
N SER A 130 17.87 -25.20 26.81
CA SER A 130 18.45 -23.92 27.22
C SER A 130 17.91 -22.71 26.40
N SER A 131 17.22 -22.93 25.29
CA SER A 131 16.80 -21.87 24.37
C SER A 131 16.00 -20.76 25.05
N ARG A 132 15.10 -21.10 25.98
CA ARG A 132 14.28 -20.10 26.69
C ARG A 132 15.12 -19.11 27.50
N SER A 133 16.14 -19.57 28.20
CA SER A 133 17.00 -18.71 29.01
C SER A 133 17.92 -17.86 28.13
N THR A 134 18.51 -18.44 27.10
CA THR A 134 19.36 -17.76 26.12
C THR A 134 18.57 -16.69 25.39
N ASN A 135 17.39 -17.02 24.85
CA ASN A 135 16.56 -16.07 24.12
C ASN A 135 16.01 -14.95 25.01
N THR A 136 15.69 -15.24 26.30
CA THR A 136 15.30 -14.21 27.26
C THR A 136 16.43 -13.22 27.52
N ARG A 137 17.67 -13.72 27.65
CA ARG A 137 18.86 -12.87 27.83
C ARG A 137 19.11 -12.00 26.59
N ALA A 138 19.05 -12.60 25.40
CA ALA A 138 19.21 -11.90 24.13
C ALA A 138 18.18 -10.76 23.96
N VAL A 139 16.91 -11.02 24.27
CA VAL A 139 15.84 -10.00 24.22
C VAL A 139 16.09 -8.87 25.21
N LYS A 140 16.53 -9.17 26.45
CA LYS A 140 16.87 -8.14 27.44
C LYS A 140 18.04 -7.28 26.98
N GLU A 141 19.08 -7.89 26.42
CA GLU A 141 20.25 -7.19 25.88
C GLU A 141 19.87 -6.28 24.70
N ALA A 142 19.05 -6.78 23.77
CA ALA A 142 18.54 -6.02 22.66
C ALA A 142 17.70 -4.81 23.11
N HIS A 143 16.82 -4.99 24.10
CA HIS A 143 16.05 -3.87 24.67
C HIS A 143 16.95 -2.83 25.33
N ARG A 144 17.94 -3.26 26.12
CA ARG A 144 18.91 -2.33 26.73
C ARG A 144 19.62 -1.53 25.65
N HIS A 145 20.13 -2.20 24.62
CA HIS A 145 20.85 -1.56 23.54
C HIS A 145 20.01 -0.49 22.83
N LEU A 146 18.74 -0.80 22.55
CA LEU A 146 17.81 0.20 21.97
C LEU A 146 17.50 1.33 22.95
N SER A 147 17.34 1.05 24.25
CA SER A 147 17.09 2.11 25.25
C SER A 147 18.26 3.08 25.40
N GLU A 148 19.46 2.64 25.06
CA GLU A 148 20.68 3.46 24.99
C GLU A 148 20.79 4.22 23.64
N GLY A 149 19.80 4.08 22.75
CA GLY A 149 19.73 4.78 21.46
C GLY A 149 20.40 4.02 20.31
N GLY A 150 20.77 2.75 20.50
CA GLY A 150 21.48 1.94 19.51
C GLY A 150 20.63 1.45 18.34
N VAL A 151 21.28 0.84 17.37
CA VAL A 151 20.67 0.21 16.19
C VAL A 151 20.65 -1.31 16.37
N LEU A 152 19.48 -1.92 16.10
CA LEU A 152 19.32 -3.37 16.12
C LEU A 152 18.84 -3.89 14.77
N ILE A 153 19.63 -4.75 14.14
CA ILE A 153 19.25 -5.46 12.90
C ILE A 153 18.59 -6.78 13.26
N VAL A 154 17.41 -7.04 12.68
CA VAL A 154 16.62 -8.25 12.95
C VAL A 154 16.12 -8.85 11.63
N PHE A 155 16.14 -10.19 11.56
CA PHE A 155 15.50 -10.99 10.52
C PHE A 155 14.27 -11.69 11.10
N PRO A 156 13.06 -11.09 11.03
CA PRO A 156 11.92 -11.52 11.84
C PRO A 156 11.34 -12.89 11.45
N ALA A 157 11.69 -13.41 10.27
CA ALA A 157 11.34 -14.77 9.85
C ALA A 157 11.99 -15.85 10.72
N GLY A 158 13.15 -15.53 11.36
CA GLY A 158 13.91 -16.44 12.20
C GLY A 158 14.63 -17.57 11.45
N GLU A 159 14.36 -17.72 10.15
CA GLU A 159 15.01 -18.69 9.26
C GLU A 159 15.17 -18.12 7.85
N VAL A 160 16.10 -18.71 7.09
CA VAL A 160 16.35 -18.30 5.70
C VAL A 160 15.13 -18.60 4.83
N SER A 161 14.81 -17.68 3.91
CA SER A 161 13.70 -17.80 2.95
C SER A 161 13.69 -19.16 2.26
N SER A 162 12.52 -19.72 2.09
CA SER A 162 12.31 -21.07 1.55
C SER A 162 11.12 -21.12 0.63
N TRP A 163 10.96 -22.25 -0.04
CA TRP A 163 9.80 -22.48 -0.89
C TRP A 163 8.53 -22.57 -0.04
N GLN A 164 7.59 -21.66 -0.27
CA GLN A 164 6.29 -21.65 0.37
C GLN A 164 5.25 -22.25 -0.58
N SER A 165 4.76 -23.45 -0.27
CA SER A 165 3.84 -24.21 -1.13
C SER A 165 2.53 -23.47 -1.41
N GLY A 166 2.02 -22.71 -0.43
CA GLY A 166 0.78 -21.92 -0.59
C GLY A 166 0.92 -20.69 -1.49
N GLN A 167 2.15 -20.21 -1.73
CA GLN A 167 2.43 -19.03 -2.55
C GLN A 167 3.14 -19.34 -3.85
N ASN A 168 3.58 -20.59 -4.03
CA ASN A 168 4.37 -21.06 -5.17
C ASN A 168 5.61 -20.20 -5.47
N GLN A 169 6.24 -19.66 -4.42
CA GLN A 169 7.42 -18.78 -4.52
C GLN A 169 8.38 -18.97 -3.36
N ILE A 170 9.61 -18.49 -3.54
CA ILE A 170 10.63 -18.46 -2.50
C ILE A 170 10.48 -17.14 -1.75
N THR A 171 10.11 -17.23 -0.47
CA THR A 171 9.91 -16.07 0.40
C THR A 171 10.17 -16.46 1.86
N ASP A 172 10.22 -15.48 2.73
CA ASP A 172 10.25 -15.72 4.17
C ASP A 172 8.98 -16.43 4.62
N LYS A 173 9.14 -17.27 5.64
CA LYS A 173 8.03 -17.70 6.46
C LYS A 173 7.37 -16.48 7.14
N ASP A 174 6.17 -16.68 7.68
CA ASP A 174 5.49 -15.63 8.42
C ASP A 174 6.39 -15.04 9.51
N TRP A 175 6.42 -13.72 9.56
CA TRP A 175 7.21 -13.03 10.54
C TRP A 175 6.62 -13.22 11.94
N SER A 176 7.51 -13.48 12.88
CA SER A 176 7.12 -13.72 14.27
C SER A 176 6.45 -12.48 14.89
N LYS A 177 5.30 -12.67 15.54
CA LYS A 177 4.65 -11.62 16.36
C LYS A 177 5.58 -11.00 17.40
N SER A 178 6.66 -11.71 17.77
CA SER A 178 7.64 -11.22 18.74
C SER A 178 8.29 -9.91 18.30
N ILE A 179 8.49 -9.70 16.98
CA ILE A 179 9.03 -8.42 16.48
C ILE A 179 8.07 -7.28 16.75
N GLY A 180 6.75 -7.48 16.56
CA GLY A 180 5.74 -6.47 16.86
C GLY A 180 5.76 -6.06 18.33
N GLY A 181 5.76 -7.04 19.24
CA GLY A 181 5.86 -6.78 20.68
C GLY A 181 7.19 -6.14 21.09
N PHE A 182 8.27 -6.48 20.40
CA PHE A 182 9.58 -5.89 20.63
C PHE A 182 9.62 -4.42 20.24
N VAL A 183 9.17 -4.09 19.02
CA VAL A 183 9.13 -2.72 18.51
C VAL A 183 8.17 -1.84 19.33
N ARG A 184 6.98 -2.36 19.68
CA ARG A 184 6.01 -1.64 20.51
C ARG A 184 6.57 -1.27 21.87
N ARG A 185 7.29 -2.18 22.54
CA ARG A 185 7.90 -1.92 23.84
C ARG A 185 9.09 -0.99 23.80
N SER A 186 9.93 -1.09 22.77
CA SER A 186 11.12 -0.23 22.62
C SER A 186 10.79 1.19 22.13
N GLN A 187 9.60 1.40 21.54
CA GLN A 187 9.22 2.66 20.89
C GLN A 187 10.24 3.14 19.86
N ALA A 188 11.04 2.21 19.31
CA ALA A 188 12.05 2.49 18.30
C ALA A 188 11.39 2.79 16.94
N GLN A 189 12.04 3.63 16.15
CA GLN A 189 11.76 3.76 14.73
C GLN A 189 12.13 2.45 14.03
N VAL A 190 11.46 2.13 12.92
CA VAL A 190 11.77 0.93 12.14
C VAL A 190 12.16 1.30 10.71
N LEU A 191 13.29 0.76 10.25
CA LEU A 191 13.75 0.88 8.87
C LEU A 191 13.56 -0.47 8.18
N PRO A 192 12.61 -0.62 7.25
CA PRO A 192 12.47 -1.82 6.43
C PRO A 192 13.52 -1.84 5.34
N LEU A 193 14.15 -3.00 5.15
CA LEU A 193 15.16 -3.26 4.12
C LEU A 193 14.81 -4.53 3.36
N PHE A 194 14.92 -4.49 2.05
CA PHE A 194 14.77 -5.67 1.22
C PHE A 194 16.10 -6.04 0.56
N ILE A 195 16.47 -7.30 0.69
CA ILE A 195 17.67 -7.87 0.08
C ILE A 195 17.21 -8.82 -1.03
N ASP A 196 17.62 -8.51 -2.25
CA ASP A 196 17.33 -9.37 -3.38
C ASP A 196 18.39 -10.46 -3.50
N GLY A 197 17.91 -11.69 -3.61
CA GLY A 197 18.80 -12.83 -3.78
C GLY A 197 18.09 -14.16 -3.60
N VAL A 198 18.71 -15.18 -4.15
CA VAL A 198 18.24 -16.56 -4.03
C VAL A 198 19.43 -17.48 -3.78
N ASN A 199 19.23 -18.56 -3.07
CA ASN A 199 20.19 -19.63 -2.89
C ASN A 199 20.11 -20.65 -4.03
N SER A 200 21.00 -21.63 -4.02
CA SER A 200 21.05 -22.65 -5.06
C SER A 200 19.82 -23.57 -5.03
N ARG A 201 19.49 -24.19 -6.17
CA ARG A 201 18.44 -25.21 -6.24
C ARG A 201 18.68 -26.35 -5.25
N LEU A 202 19.96 -26.75 -5.05
CA LEU A 202 20.33 -27.76 -4.09
C LEU A 202 19.93 -27.38 -2.65
N PHE A 203 20.14 -26.11 -2.27
CA PHE A 203 19.75 -25.58 -0.96
C PHE A 203 18.26 -25.75 -0.70
N TYR A 204 17.41 -25.38 -1.68
CA TYR A 204 15.96 -25.51 -1.53
C TYR A 204 15.48 -26.97 -1.56
N GLN A 205 16.09 -27.83 -2.39
CA GLN A 205 15.79 -29.26 -2.42
C GLN A 205 16.17 -29.96 -1.10
N ALA A 206 17.36 -29.65 -0.57
CA ALA A 206 17.79 -30.16 0.74
C ALA A 206 16.83 -29.76 1.86
N GLY A 207 16.32 -28.52 1.80
CA GLY A 207 15.31 -28.02 2.75
C GLY A 207 13.97 -28.73 2.69
N ARG A 208 13.58 -29.26 1.53
CA ARG A 208 12.37 -30.11 1.40
C ARG A 208 12.53 -31.48 2.04
N VAL A 209 13.76 -32.00 2.10
CA VAL A 209 14.07 -33.27 2.78
C VAL A 209 14.13 -33.07 4.29
N HIS A 210 14.90 -32.10 4.75
CA HIS A 210 15.00 -31.76 6.17
C HIS A 210 15.57 -30.35 6.40
N PRO A 211 14.98 -29.53 7.29
CA PRO A 211 15.45 -28.17 7.56
C PRO A 211 16.91 -28.06 7.98
N LEU A 212 17.45 -29.01 8.77
CA LEU A 212 18.84 -29.02 9.19
C LEU A 212 19.83 -29.17 8.03
N LEU A 213 19.46 -29.89 6.95
CA LEU A 213 20.31 -30.01 5.76
C LEU A 213 20.47 -28.66 5.07
N ARG A 214 19.42 -27.86 5.03
CA ARG A 214 19.46 -26.48 4.53
C ARG A 214 20.43 -25.64 5.36
N THR A 215 20.32 -25.69 6.68
CA THR A 215 21.21 -24.95 7.59
C THR A 215 22.69 -25.35 7.42
N LEU A 216 22.96 -26.64 7.24
CA LEU A 216 24.32 -27.13 6.99
C LEU A 216 24.92 -26.62 5.67
N LEU A 217 24.09 -26.28 4.68
CA LEU A 217 24.56 -25.76 3.38
C LEU A 217 24.79 -24.24 3.35
N LEU A 218 24.43 -23.49 4.41
CA LEU A 218 24.61 -22.03 4.45
C LEU A 218 26.06 -21.56 4.21
N PRO A 219 27.11 -22.22 4.77
CA PRO A 219 28.49 -21.85 4.47
C PRO A 219 28.84 -22.02 2.98
N ARG A 220 28.32 -23.05 2.34
CA ARG A 220 28.46 -23.28 0.90
C ARG A 220 27.75 -22.19 0.10
N GLU A 221 26.53 -21.81 0.47
CA GLU A 221 25.79 -20.75 -0.19
C GLU A 221 26.48 -19.39 -0.06
N LEU A 222 27.11 -19.10 1.07
CA LEU A 222 27.96 -17.91 1.24
C LEU A 222 29.08 -17.86 0.19
N ILE A 223 29.81 -18.96 0.00
CA ILE A 223 30.87 -19.06 -1.00
C ILE A 223 30.31 -18.97 -2.43
N ASN A 224 29.13 -19.53 -2.69
CA ASN A 224 28.48 -19.51 -4.00
C ASN A 224 28.05 -18.09 -4.45
N LYS A 225 28.12 -17.10 -3.56
CA LYS A 225 27.86 -15.68 -3.89
C LYS A 225 29.13 -14.95 -4.33
N SER A 226 30.28 -15.62 -4.35
CA SER A 226 31.52 -15.04 -4.86
C SER A 226 31.34 -14.50 -6.29
N GLY A 227 31.81 -13.29 -6.54
CA GLY A 227 31.68 -12.61 -7.83
C GLY A 227 30.31 -12.01 -8.13
N LYS A 228 29.36 -12.02 -7.15
CA LYS A 228 28.01 -11.48 -7.34
C LYS A 228 27.86 -10.12 -6.70
N THR A 229 27.01 -9.30 -7.31
CA THR A 229 26.47 -8.07 -6.72
C THR A 229 25.10 -8.37 -6.11
N ILE A 230 24.91 -8.02 -4.86
CA ILE A 230 23.66 -8.18 -4.11
C ILE A 230 22.96 -6.83 -4.04
N THR A 231 21.72 -6.79 -4.45
CA THR A 231 20.94 -5.55 -4.42
C THR A 231 20.22 -5.40 -3.09
N VAL A 232 20.27 -4.18 -2.55
CA VAL A 232 19.61 -3.80 -1.29
C VAL A 232 18.70 -2.61 -1.55
N SER A 233 17.45 -2.71 -1.12
CA SER A 233 16.48 -1.60 -1.17
C SER A 233 16.17 -1.13 0.24
N LEU A 234 16.35 0.17 0.49
CA LEU A 234 16.02 0.84 1.75
C LEU A 234 14.62 1.46 1.62
N GLY A 235 13.77 1.19 2.60
CA GLY A 235 12.46 1.83 2.71
C GLY A 235 12.50 3.11 3.55
N ASP A 236 11.36 3.78 3.61
CA ASP A 236 11.19 4.93 4.49
C ASP A 236 11.10 4.49 5.95
N VAL A 237 11.61 5.32 6.85
CA VAL A 237 11.51 5.09 8.29
C VAL A 237 10.05 5.10 8.75
N ILE A 238 9.66 4.06 9.47
CA ILE A 238 8.34 3.91 10.07
C ILE A 238 8.41 4.36 11.53
N GLU A 239 7.64 5.38 11.87
CA GLU A 239 7.60 5.96 13.20
C GLU A 239 6.85 5.08 14.21
N ALA A 240 7.31 5.04 15.47
CA ALA A 240 6.64 4.29 16.53
C ALA A 240 5.15 4.67 16.68
N LYS A 241 4.80 5.97 16.55
CA LYS A 241 3.41 6.46 16.60
C LYS A 241 2.51 5.87 15.50
N GLU A 242 3.08 5.43 14.40
CA GLU A 242 2.37 4.75 13.31
C GLU A 242 2.07 3.31 13.70
N LEU A 243 3.07 2.61 14.21
CA LEU A 243 2.96 1.22 14.65
C LEU A 243 2.03 1.05 15.85
N ASN A 244 1.92 2.08 16.71
CA ASN A 244 1.00 2.09 17.85
C ASN A 244 -0.48 2.17 17.46
N LYS A 245 -0.82 2.47 16.21
CA LYS A 245 -2.20 2.42 15.70
C LYS A 245 -2.67 1.01 15.34
N LEU A 246 -1.75 0.06 15.22
CA LEU A 246 -2.06 -1.32 14.88
C LEU A 246 -2.54 -2.07 16.14
N ASP A 247 -3.57 -2.90 15.99
CA ASP A 247 -4.31 -3.50 17.11
C ASP A 247 -3.45 -4.40 18.01
N ASN A 248 -2.56 -5.19 17.38
CA ASN A 248 -1.79 -6.19 18.11
C ASN A 248 -0.40 -6.42 17.48
N ASP A 249 0.42 -7.22 18.15
CA ASP A 249 1.81 -7.48 17.75
C ASP A 249 1.93 -8.25 16.43
N LYS A 250 0.92 -9.07 16.08
CA LYS A 250 0.89 -9.77 14.78
C LYS A 250 0.63 -8.78 13.65
N CYS A 251 -0.32 -7.85 13.83
CA CYS A 251 -0.59 -6.78 12.86
C CYS A 251 0.66 -5.92 12.61
N ILE A 252 1.45 -5.63 13.65
CA ILE A 252 2.73 -4.92 13.47
C ILE A 252 3.71 -5.75 12.63
N ALA A 253 3.87 -7.03 12.93
CA ALA A 253 4.78 -7.91 12.18
C ALA A 253 4.36 -8.00 10.69
N ASP A 254 3.07 -8.14 10.41
CA ASP A 254 2.53 -8.19 9.05
C ASP A 254 2.70 -6.86 8.32
N TYR A 255 2.47 -5.74 9.01
CA TYR A 255 2.70 -4.41 8.48
C TYR A 255 4.16 -4.18 8.10
N LEU A 256 5.09 -4.57 8.95
CA LEU A 256 6.52 -4.47 8.69
C LEU A 256 6.95 -5.37 7.53
N ARG A 257 6.46 -6.61 7.49
CA ARG A 257 6.71 -7.54 6.39
C ARG A 257 6.21 -6.98 5.06
N LEU A 258 4.98 -6.46 5.04
CA LEU A 258 4.40 -5.85 3.84
C LEU A 258 5.26 -4.68 3.33
N ASN A 259 5.61 -3.71 4.21
CA ASN A 259 6.46 -2.58 3.82
C ASN A 259 7.83 -3.03 3.32
N THR A 260 8.41 -4.09 3.88
CA THR A 260 9.68 -4.66 3.42
C THR A 260 9.57 -5.26 2.02
N TYR A 261 8.56 -6.11 1.79
CA TYR A 261 8.41 -6.81 0.51
C TYR A 261 7.94 -5.89 -0.63
N LEU A 262 7.21 -4.81 -0.33
CA LEU A 262 6.84 -3.79 -1.31
C LEU A 262 8.07 -3.07 -1.91
N LEU A 263 9.22 -3.10 -1.24
CA LEU A 263 10.47 -2.56 -1.79
C LEU A 263 10.97 -3.32 -3.02
N ASN A 264 10.59 -4.60 -3.18
CA ASN A 264 10.92 -5.42 -4.34
C ASN A 264 9.99 -5.19 -5.55
N SER A 265 8.77 -4.73 -5.32
CA SER A 265 7.77 -4.60 -6.37
C SER A 265 8.09 -3.50 -7.39
N SER A 266 8.93 -2.55 -7.05
CA SER A 266 9.41 -1.51 -7.97
C SER A 266 10.19 -2.06 -9.17
N ARG A 267 10.80 -3.25 -9.06
CA ARG A 267 11.53 -3.91 -10.17
C ARG A 267 10.62 -4.47 -11.25
N ASN A 268 9.45 -4.96 -10.86
CA ASN A 268 8.52 -5.59 -11.80
C ASN A 268 7.67 -4.57 -12.57
N GLY A 269 7.73 -3.30 -12.17
CA GLY A 269 7.06 -2.18 -12.83
C GLY A 269 7.95 -1.42 -13.83
N ASP A 270 9.28 -1.44 -13.65
CA ASP A 270 10.21 -0.67 -14.49
C ASP A 270 10.44 -1.24 -15.90
N SER A 271 9.96 -2.44 -16.21
CA SER A 271 9.97 -2.93 -17.60
C SER A 271 8.81 -2.41 -18.45
N THR A 272 7.91 -1.64 -17.84
CA THR A 272 6.92 -0.79 -18.51
C THR A 272 6.90 0.61 -17.89
N SER A 273 8.06 1.19 -17.59
CA SER A 273 8.17 2.63 -17.59
C SER A 273 7.94 3.06 -19.04
N ILE A 274 6.69 3.19 -19.37
CA ILE A 274 6.25 4.10 -20.41
C ILE A 274 6.95 5.39 -20.06
N ASN A 275 7.94 5.76 -20.87
CA ASN A 275 8.52 7.08 -20.86
C ASN A 275 7.39 8.07 -20.63
N GLY A 276 7.35 8.70 -19.45
CA GLY A 276 6.23 9.51 -19.01
C GLY A 276 6.03 10.80 -19.80
N ASP A 277 6.61 10.91 -21.00
CA ASP A 277 6.48 12.05 -21.92
C ASP A 277 6.05 11.67 -23.34
N GLU A 278 6.07 10.39 -23.78
CA GLU A 278 5.79 10.08 -25.19
C GLU A 278 4.43 9.42 -25.46
N ASN A 279 3.66 9.03 -24.44
CA ASN A 279 2.33 8.42 -24.59
C ASN A 279 1.22 9.10 -23.75
N ARG A 280 1.35 10.38 -23.45
CA ARG A 280 0.15 11.18 -23.18
C ARG A 280 -0.63 11.20 -24.48
N ASN A 281 -1.74 10.50 -24.53
CA ASN A 281 -2.65 10.51 -25.66
C ASN A 281 -2.80 11.96 -26.14
N TYR A 282 -2.24 12.25 -27.30
CA TYR A 282 -2.45 13.54 -27.95
C TYR A 282 -3.91 13.49 -28.39
N TYR A 283 -4.80 14.01 -27.54
CA TYR A 283 -6.20 14.11 -27.88
C TYR A 283 -6.33 14.95 -29.14
N ALA A 284 -6.77 14.34 -30.22
CA ALA A 284 -6.84 14.98 -31.54
C ALA A 284 -7.81 16.16 -31.56
N THR A 285 -8.84 16.10 -30.71
CA THR A 285 -9.84 17.16 -30.61
C THR A 285 -9.48 18.11 -29.46
N PRO A 286 -9.27 19.41 -29.70
CA PRO A 286 -9.08 20.39 -28.64
C PRO A 286 -10.32 20.48 -27.75
N VAL A 287 -10.11 20.78 -26.46
CA VAL A 287 -11.23 21.09 -25.56
C VAL A 287 -11.90 22.38 -26.04
N MET A 288 -13.21 22.42 -26.00
CA MET A 288 -13.98 23.60 -26.38
C MET A 288 -13.60 24.85 -25.57
N ASP A 289 -13.84 26.02 -26.12
CA ASP A 289 -13.68 27.28 -25.42
C ASP A 289 -14.65 27.40 -24.24
N ALA A 290 -14.27 28.19 -23.23
CA ALA A 290 -15.13 28.48 -22.09
C ALA A 290 -16.44 29.15 -22.54
N VAL A 291 -17.54 28.74 -21.95
CA VAL A 291 -18.83 29.35 -22.17
C VAL A 291 -18.83 30.80 -21.64
N ASP A 292 -19.52 31.70 -22.35
CA ASP A 292 -19.63 33.09 -21.92
C ASP A 292 -20.24 33.17 -20.51
N LYS A 293 -19.53 33.83 -19.62
CA LYS A 293 -19.92 33.99 -18.22
C LYS A 293 -21.26 34.72 -18.03
N ALA A 294 -21.61 35.60 -18.95
CA ALA A 294 -22.93 36.28 -18.92
C ALA A 294 -24.08 35.32 -19.18
N LEU A 295 -23.88 34.33 -20.05
CA LEU A 295 -24.85 33.28 -20.27
C LEU A 295 -25.01 32.36 -19.06
N LEU A 296 -23.89 32.00 -18.42
CA LEU A 296 -23.90 31.20 -17.20
C LEU A 296 -24.64 31.94 -16.07
N ALA A 297 -24.29 33.22 -15.86
CA ALA A 297 -24.91 34.05 -14.82
C ALA A 297 -26.41 34.15 -15.01
N LYS A 298 -26.84 34.40 -16.26
CA LYS A 298 -28.27 34.47 -16.60
C LYS A 298 -29.02 33.16 -16.28
N GLU A 299 -28.44 32.01 -16.65
CA GLU A 299 -29.07 30.71 -16.33
C GLU A 299 -29.19 30.50 -14.82
N VAL A 300 -28.16 30.87 -14.05
CA VAL A 300 -28.16 30.68 -12.59
C VAL A 300 -29.17 31.66 -11.95
N GLU A 301 -29.30 32.88 -12.43
CA GLU A 301 -30.31 33.86 -11.97
C GLU A 301 -31.77 33.41 -12.24
N GLU A 302 -31.99 32.58 -13.27
CA GLU A 302 -33.30 32.02 -13.59
C GLU A 302 -33.67 30.77 -12.75
N LEU A 303 -32.74 30.27 -11.89
CA LEU A 303 -32.99 29.13 -11.01
C LEU A 303 -33.93 29.52 -9.85
N ASN A 304 -34.69 28.53 -9.38
CA ASN A 304 -35.58 28.73 -8.25
C ASN A 304 -34.87 28.58 -6.91
N ASP A 305 -35.42 29.11 -5.83
CA ASP A 305 -34.90 28.93 -4.48
C ASP A 305 -34.79 27.44 -4.06
N ASP A 306 -35.66 26.59 -4.61
CA ASP A 306 -35.62 25.13 -4.34
C ASP A 306 -34.43 24.43 -4.98
N ASP A 307 -33.87 24.98 -6.05
CA ASP A 307 -32.68 24.46 -6.71
C ASP A 307 -31.39 24.75 -5.89
N LEU A 308 -31.43 25.83 -5.09
CA LEU A 308 -30.35 26.19 -4.19
C LEU A 308 -30.36 25.26 -2.95
N LEU A 309 -29.27 24.52 -2.77
CA LEU A 309 -29.11 23.62 -1.65
C LEU A 309 -28.48 24.30 -0.44
N LEU A 310 -27.44 25.10 -0.68
CA LEU A 310 -26.72 25.84 0.37
C LEU A 310 -25.89 26.98 -0.22
N SER A 311 -25.63 28.00 0.60
CA SER A 311 -24.73 29.11 0.30
C SER A 311 -23.67 29.26 1.40
N GLN A 312 -22.42 29.48 1.02
CA GLN A 312 -21.30 29.70 1.93
C GLN A 312 -20.36 30.77 1.38
N GLY A 313 -20.52 32.01 1.83
CA GLY A 313 -19.80 33.17 1.28
C GLY A 313 -20.22 33.42 -0.17
N ASP A 314 -19.23 33.50 -1.07
CA ASP A 314 -19.46 33.72 -2.49
C ASP A 314 -19.74 32.41 -3.27
N LEU A 315 -19.80 31.26 -2.60
CA LEU A 315 -20.05 29.97 -3.20
C LEU A 315 -21.46 29.49 -2.89
N GLU A 316 -22.15 29.06 -3.93
CA GLU A 316 -23.49 28.49 -3.88
C GLU A 316 -23.52 27.12 -4.51
N VAL A 317 -24.34 26.22 -3.99
CA VAL A 317 -24.48 24.86 -4.51
C VAL A 317 -25.89 24.64 -4.97
N TYR A 318 -26.05 24.32 -6.24
CA TYR A 318 -27.30 24.04 -6.93
C TYR A 318 -27.42 22.57 -7.31
N CYS A 319 -28.67 22.08 -7.44
CA CYS A 319 -28.95 20.76 -8.00
C CYS A 319 -30.16 20.89 -8.93
N VAL A 320 -29.94 20.69 -10.23
CA VAL A 320 -30.90 21.05 -11.29
C VAL A 320 -30.90 19.98 -12.38
N SER A 321 -32.03 19.79 -13.05
CA SER A 321 -32.08 18.98 -14.26
C SER A 321 -31.37 19.70 -15.42
N SER A 322 -30.63 18.93 -16.21
CA SER A 322 -29.74 19.45 -17.27
C SER A 322 -30.45 20.29 -18.36
N ASN A 323 -31.74 20.01 -18.63
CA ASN A 323 -32.53 20.76 -19.62
C ASN A 323 -32.81 22.21 -19.20
N ARG A 324 -32.64 22.57 -17.94
CA ARG A 324 -32.82 23.93 -17.42
C ARG A 324 -31.55 24.76 -17.44
N ILE A 325 -30.39 24.12 -17.66
CA ILE A 325 -29.07 24.75 -17.60
C ILE A 325 -28.20 24.35 -18.80
N PRO A 326 -28.64 24.51 -20.04
CA PRO A 326 -27.91 24.02 -21.22
C PRO A 326 -26.50 24.63 -21.36
N ASN A 327 -26.29 25.92 -21.06
CA ASN A 327 -24.99 26.57 -21.13
C ASN A 327 -24.09 26.12 -19.97
N SER A 328 -24.64 26.04 -18.77
CA SER A 328 -23.92 25.54 -17.59
C SER A 328 -23.54 24.06 -17.74
N LEU A 329 -24.39 23.24 -18.37
CA LEU A 329 -24.06 21.85 -18.69
C LEU A 329 -22.88 21.75 -19.67
N MET A 330 -22.82 22.59 -20.68
CA MET A 330 -21.71 22.66 -21.63
C MET A 330 -20.40 23.03 -20.89
N GLU A 331 -20.45 24.03 -20.01
CA GLU A 331 -19.29 24.43 -19.21
C GLU A 331 -18.87 23.32 -18.21
N ILE A 332 -19.83 22.63 -17.56
CA ILE A 332 -19.56 21.46 -16.74
C ILE A 332 -18.85 20.38 -17.56
N GLY A 333 -19.33 20.07 -18.76
CA GLY A 333 -18.69 19.09 -19.65
C GLY A 333 -17.28 19.51 -20.07
N ARG A 334 -17.06 20.80 -20.34
CA ARG A 334 -15.71 21.33 -20.60
C ARG A 334 -14.78 21.16 -19.41
N VAL A 335 -15.24 21.51 -18.20
CA VAL A 335 -14.46 21.35 -16.96
C VAL A 335 -14.16 19.89 -16.68
N ARG A 336 -15.11 18.98 -16.91
CA ARG A 336 -14.91 17.53 -16.80
C ARG A 336 -13.78 17.06 -17.72
N GLU A 337 -13.87 17.41 -19.02
CA GLU A 337 -12.86 17.00 -20.00
C GLU A 337 -11.46 17.52 -19.65
N LEU A 338 -11.35 18.79 -19.22
CA LEU A 338 -10.07 19.34 -18.74
C LEU A 338 -9.50 18.56 -17.56
N CYS A 339 -10.34 18.23 -16.58
CA CYS A 339 -9.90 17.53 -15.38
C CYS A 339 -9.52 16.08 -15.69
N PHE A 340 -10.31 15.38 -16.50
CA PHE A 340 -10.04 13.97 -16.83
C PHE A 340 -8.85 13.82 -17.76
N ARG A 341 -8.65 14.73 -18.74
CA ARG A 341 -7.40 14.74 -19.53
C ARG A 341 -6.15 14.92 -18.68
N ALA A 342 -6.23 15.74 -17.63
CA ALA A 342 -5.09 16.00 -16.76
C ALA A 342 -4.58 14.74 -16.03
N VAL A 343 -5.46 13.72 -15.88
CA VAL A 343 -5.15 12.41 -15.28
C VAL A 343 -5.20 11.26 -16.29
N GLY A 344 -5.21 11.57 -17.58
CA GLY A 344 -5.23 10.57 -18.64
C GLY A 344 -6.57 9.87 -18.87
N GLU A 345 -7.64 10.32 -18.20
CA GLU A 345 -8.99 9.74 -18.24
C GLU A 345 -9.97 10.58 -19.13
N GLY A 346 -9.47 11.46 -20.01
CA GLY A 346 -10.30 12.26 -20.89
C GLY A 346 -11.04 11.45 -21.95
N SER A 347 -12.24 11.89 -22.33
CA SER A 347 -13.04 11.26 -23.38
C SER A 347 -12.43 11.41 -24.79
N GLY A 348 -11.51 12.37 -24.97
CA GLY A 348 -10.96 12.74 -26.27
C GLY A 348 -11.86 13.67 -27.11
N ASN A 349 -13.05 13.97 -26.63
CA ASN A 349 -14.00 14.89 -27.26
C ASN A 349 -13.74 16.34 -26.83
N ALA A 350 -14.36 17.30 -27.48
CA ALA A 350 -14.27 18.71 -27.08
C ALA A 350 -14.89 18.99 -25.70
N SER A 351 -15.75 18.12 -25.22
CA SER A 351 -16.45 18.17 -23.93
C SER A 351 -16.82 16.77 -23.45
N ASP A 352 -16.73 16.50 -22.15
CA ASP A 352 -17.21 15.26 -21.53
C ASP A 352 -18.70 15.40 -21.19
N THR A 353 -19.53 15.32 -22.23
CA THR A 353 -20.99 15.19 -22.12
C THR A 353 -21.40 13.89 -22.78
N ASP A 354 -22.33 13.17 -22.17
CA ASP A 354 -22.84 11.89 -22.66
C ASP A 354 -24.39 11.86 -22.65
N GLU A 355 -24.96 10.75 -23.12
CA GLU A 355 -26.41 10.59 -23.17
C GLU A 355 -27.06 10.57 -21.77
N TYR A 356 -26.33 10.13 -20.74
CA TYR A 356 -26.85 10.11 -19.38
C TYR A 356 -27.06 11.51 -18.80
N ASP A 357 -26.32 12.52 -19.28
CA ASP A 357 -26.46 13.89 -18.78
C ASP A 357 -27.88 14.44 -18.97
N ARG A 358 -28.66 13.91 -19.95
CA ARG A 358 -30.02 14.34 -20.22
C ARG A 358 -31.03 13.94 -19.14
N SER A 359 -30.78 12.80 -18.46
CA SER A 359 -31.70 12.22 -17.48
C SER A 359 -31.22 12.38 -16.04
N TYR A 360 -29.95 12.74 -15.85
CA TYR A 360 -29.36 12.95 -14.54
C TYR A 360 -29.46 14.41 -14.09
N LEU A 361 -29.55 14.62 -12.79
CA LEU A 361 -29.41 15.93 -12.18
C LEU A 361 -27.96 16.37 -12.18
N GLN A 362 -27.72 17.65 -12.36
CA GLN A 362 -26.43 18.29 -12.24
C GLN A 362 -26.36 19.03 -10.90
N LEU A 363 -25.48 18.55 -10.00
CA LEU A 363 -25.13 19.26 -8.79
C LEU A 363 -23.83 20.01 -9.05
N PHE A 364 -23.83 21.34 -8.88
CA PHE A 364 -22.63 22.13 -9.13
C PHE A 364 -22.43 23.23 -8.11
N VAL A 365 -21.17 23.63 -7.91
CA VAL A 365 -20.76 24.75 -7.08
C VAL A 365 -20.54 25.96 -7.99
N TRP A 366 -21.24 27.04 -7.70
CA TRP A 366 -21.19 28.32 -8.40
C TRP A 366 -20.45 29.39 -7.61
N GLN A 367 -19.52 30.10 -8.25
CA GLN A 367 -18.86 31.27 -7.67
C GLN A 367 -19.51 32.56 -8.19
N LYS A 368 -20.25 33.26 -7.33
CA LYS A 368 -21.09 34.40 -7.68
C LYS A 368 -20.38 35.58 -8.34
N GLN A 369 -19.22 35.97 -7.79
CA GLN A 369 -18.52 37.16 -8.26
C GLN A 369 -17.77 36.94 -9.58
N LYS A 370 -17.29 35.72 -9.80
CA LYS A 370 -16.48 35.37 -10.98
C LYS A 370 -17.32 34.72 -12.10
N HIS A 371 -18.52 34.34 -11.76
CA HIS A 371 -19.41 33.59 -12.65
C HIS A 371 -18.74 32.29 -13.16
N ASP A 372 -18.15 31.53 -12.24
CA ASP A 372 -17.43 30.29 -12.53
C ASP A 372 -18.16 29.05 -12.00
N ILE A 373 -18.16 27.98 -12.79
CA ILE A 373 -18.44 26.64 -12.29
C ILE A 373 -17.17 26.14 -11.57
N VAL A 374 -17.25 25.99 -10.24
CA VAL A 374 -16.12 25.61 -9.37
C VAL A 374 -15.93 24.10 -9.33
N GLY A 375 -17.01 23.34 -9.46
CA GLY A 375 -16.99 21.89 -9.47
C GLY A 375 -18.41 21.34 -9.69
N ALA A 376 -18.51 20.06 -10.02
CA ALA A 376 -19.78 19.42 -10.31
C ALA A 376 -19.79 17.94 -9.91
N TYR A 377 -21.01 17.42 -9.72
CA TYR A 377 -21.36 16.01 -9.59
C TYR A 377 -22.61 15.71 -10.43
N ARG A 378 -22.69 14.49 -10.96
CA ARG A 378 -23.88 13.98 -11.63
C ARG A 378 -24.65 13.07 -10.66
N LEU A 379 -25.96 13.30 -10.48
CA LEU A 379 -26.84 12.55 -9.59
C LEU A 379 -27.95 11.86 -10.38
N GLY A 380 -28.00 10.54 -10.35
CA GLY A 380 -29.04 9.75 -11.00
C GLY A 380 -30.04 9.22 -9.98
N ILE A 381 -31.31 9.62 -10.10
CA ILE A 381 -32.39 9.10 -9.26
C ILE A 381 -32.75 7.70 -9.77
N THR A 382 -32.26 6.67 -9.13
CA THR A 382 -32.26 5.29 -9.63
C THR A 382 -33.63 4.82 -10.10
N LYS A 383 -34.68 5.01 -9.30
CA LYS A 383 -36.04 4.58 -9.63
C LYS A 383 -36.59 5.33 -10.86
N GLU A 384 -36.31 6.61 -10.99
CA GLU A 384 -36.77 7.44 -12.12
C GLU A 384 -36.08 7.03 -13.42
N LEU A 385 -34.75 6.83 -13.35
CA LEU A 385 -33.94 6.37 -14.49
C LEU A 385 -34.39 5.00 -15.00
N ILE A 386 -34.67 4.06 -14.09
CA ILE A 386 -35.16 2.72 -14.44
C ILE A 386 -36.55 2.79 -15.07
N GLN A 387 -37.43 3.66 -14.59
CA GLN A 387 -38.77 3.86 -15.19
C GLN A 387 -38.68 4.44 -16.60
N GLN A 388 -37.70 5.31 -16.86
CA GLN A 388 -37.55 5.97 -18.17
C GLN A 388 -36.84 5.09 -19.22
N SER A 389 -35.76 4.37 -18.80
CA SER A 389 -34.82 3.74 -19.73
C SER A 389 -34.45 2.31 -19.35
N GLY A 390 -35.11 1.72 -18.34
CA GLY A 390 -34.70 0.44 -17.82
C GLY A 390 -33.38 0.52 -17.02
N ILE A 391 -32.86 -0.65 -16.65
CA ILE A 391 -31.61 -0.73 -15.88
C ILE A 391 -30.39 -0.16 -16.63
N GLU A 392 -30.43 -0.19 -17.96
CA GLU A 392 -29.42 0.37 -18.85
C GLU A 392 -29.35 1.90 -18.82
N GLY A 393 -30.37 2.56 -18.24
CA GLY A 393 -30.36 4.00 -17.97
C GLY A 393 -29.37 4.40 -16.85
N LEU A 394 -28.77 3.44 -16.16
CA LEU A 394 -27.75 3.68 -15.14
C LEU A 394 -26.35 3.63 -15.74
N TYR A 395 -25.55 4.67 -15.51
CA TYR A 395 -24.18 4.75 -16.02
C TYR A 395 -23.31 3.58 -15.57
N SER A 396 -23.40 3.18 -14.29
CA SER A 396 -22.59 2.08 -13.75
C SER A 396 -22.86 0.73 -14.44
N ARG A 397 -23.98 0.57 -15.17
CA ARG A 397 -24.24 -0.62 -16.01
C ARG A 397 -23.25 -0.76 -17.17
N SER A 398 -22.68 0.33 -17.64
CA SER A 398 -21.63 0.26 -18.68
C SER A 398 -20.33 -0.41 -18.17
N LEU A 399 -20.09 -0.36 -16.87
CA LEU A 399 -18.88 -0.87 -16.21
C LEU A 399 -19.11 -2.19 -15.45
N PHE A 400 -20.32 -2.42 -14.95
CA PHE A 400 -20.64 -3.56 -14.09
C PHE A 400 -21.92 -4.27 -14.55
N ASN A 401 -21.87 -5.60 -14.60
CA ASN A 401 -23.01 -6.44 -14.86
C ASN A 401 -23.73 -6.76 -13.55
N TYR A 402 -24.94 -6.26 -13.39
CA TYR A 402 -25.85 -6.53 -12.28
C TYR A 402 -27.30 -6.45 -12.77
N ASP A 403 -28.23 -7.03 -12.04
CA ASP A 403 -29.66 -7.02 -12.32
C ASP A 403 -30.46 -6.25 -11.24
N SER A 404 -31.78 -6.38 -11.30
CA SER A 404 -32.68 -5.77 -10.32
C SER A 404 -32.43 -6.25 -8.89
N ALA A 405 -31.86 -7.43 -8.67
CA ALA A 405 -31.61 -7.95 -7.33
C ALA A 405 -30.58 -7.09 -6.58
N PHE A 406 -29.53 -6.61 -7.29
CA PHE A 406 -28.59 -5.65 -6.71
C PHE A 406 -29.28 -4.35 -6.30
N LEU A 407 -30.09 -3.78 -7.20
CA LEU A 407 -30.81 -2.51 -6.93
C LEU A 407 -31.85 -2.66 -5.82
N ASN A 408 -32.56 -3.78 -5.79
CA ASN A 408 -33.53 -4.11 -4.74
C ASN A 408 -32.88 -4.33 -3.37
N SER A 409 -31.57 -4.62 -3.33
CA SER A 409 -30.80 -4.71 -2.08
C SER A 409 -30.51 -3.34 -1.44
N MET A 410 -30.81 -2.28 -2.16
CA MET A 410 -30.69 -0.88 -1.75
C MET A 410 -32.06 -0.21 -1.95
N ASP A 411 -32.64 0.33 -0.91
CA ASP A 411 -33.93 1.04 -1.00
C ASP A 411 -33.90 2.18 -2.04
N ASP A 412 -34.52 3.32 -1.75
CA ASP A 412 -34.37 4.50 -2.58
C ASP A 412 -32.90 4.93 -2.65
N SER A 413 -32.29 4.80 -3.83
CA SER A 413 -30.87 5.07 -4.06
C SER A 413 -30.62 6.15 -5.09
N ILE A 414 -29.45 6.77 -4.99
CA ILE A 414 -28.95 7.76 -5.93
C ILE A 414 -27.62 7.24 -6.49
N GLU A 415 -27.52 7.12 -7.80
CA GLU A 415 -26.24 6.91 -8.47
C GLU A 415 -25.48 8.22 -8.56
N VAL A 416 -24.20 8.22 -8.15
CA VAL A 416 -23.35 9.42 -8.14
C VAL A 416 -22.12 9.19 -9.02
N GLY A 417 -21.76 10.20 -9.81
CA GLY A 417 -20.62 10.08 -10.72
C GLY A 417 -20.15 11.42 -11.27
N ARG A 418 -19.15 11.37 -12.15
CA ARG A 418 -18.59 12.55 -12.81
C ARG A 418 -18.19 13.67 -11.85
N SER A 419 -17.54 13.31 -10.74
CA SER A 419 -17.04 14.26 -9.74
C SER A 419 -15.86 15.04 -10.27
N VAL A 420 -15.95 16.36 -10.32
CA VAL A 420 -14.86 17.23 -10.75
C VAL A 420 -14.78 18.51 -9.90
N VAL A 421 -13.57 19.02 -9.77
CA VAL A 421 -13.29 20.38 -9.28
C VAL A 421 -12.43 21.06 -10.34
N ALA A 422 -12.86 22.24 -10.78
CA ALA A 422 -12.19 22.99 -11.83
C ALA A 422 -10.71 23.28 -11.47
N PRO A 423 -9.76 23.22 -12.43
CA PRO A 423 -8.33 23.29 -12.17
C PRO A 423 -7.91 24.48 -11.32
N ALA A 424 -8.53 25.64 -11.52
CA ALA A 424 -8.27 26.87 -10.75
C ALA A 424 -8.61 26.76 -9.24
N TYR A 425 -9.41 25.76 -8.86
CA TYR A 425 -9.95 25.57 -7.51
C TYR A 425 -9.44 24.28 -6.82
N GLN A 426 -8.71 23.38 -7.51
CA GLN A 426 -8.27 22.08 -6.99
C GLN A 426 -7.33 22.14 -5.78
N ARG A 427 -6.58 23.24 -5.63
CA ARG A 427 -5.69 23.43 -4.47
C ARG A 427 -6.42 23.83 -3.18
N GLN A 428 -7.73 24.04 -3.24
CA GLN A 428 -8.58 24.42 -2.12
C GLN A 428 -9.39 23.22 -1.65
N LEU A 429 -9.52 23.04 -0.33
CA LEU A 429 -10.34 21.96 0.25
C LEU A 429 -11.85 22.24 0.17
N GLN A 430 -12.23 23.53 0.12
CA GLN A 430 -13.62 23.97 0.22
C GLN A 430 -14.50 23.48 -0.94
N PRO A 431 -14.11 23.52 -2.22
CA PRO A 431 -14.97 23.08 -3.32
C PRO A 431 -15.44 21.64 -3.20
N LEU A 432 -14.51 20.69 -2.95
CA LEU A 432 -14.87 19.29 -2.77
C LEU A 432 -15.79 19.07 -1.57
N LEU A 433 -15.53 19.77 -0.46
CA LEU A 433 -16.39 19.71 0.72
C LEU A 433 -17.80 20.26 0.42
N LEU A 434 -17.93 21.31 -0.39
CA LEU A 434 -19.22 21.89 -0.78
C LEU A 434 -20.02 20.94 -1.68
N LEU A 435 -19.37 20.23 -2.60
CA LEU A 435 -20.00 19.17 -3.40
C LEU A 435 -20.62 18.09 -2.49
N TRP A 436 -19.86 17.59 -1.52
CA TRP A 436 -20.35 16.61 -0.55
C TRP A 436 -21.46 17.15 0.35
N LYS A 437 -21.36 18.41 0.79
CA LYS A 437 -22.45 19.09 1.50
C LYS A 437 -23.69 19.22 0.61
N GLY A 438 -23.51 19.53 -0.67
CA GLY A 438 -24.59 19.59 -1.64
C GLY A 438 -25.37 18.29 -1.74
N ILE A 439 -24.67 17.16 -1.94
CA ILE A 439 -25.30 15.82 -1.95
C ILE A 439 -26.05 15.58 -0.64
N ALA A 440 -25.44 15.88 0.49
CA ALA A 440 -26.04 15.68 1.80
C ALA A 440 -27.29 16.57 2.03
N HIS A 441 -27.27 17.83 1.58
CA HIS A 441 -28.42 18.74 1.64
C HIS A 441 -29.53 18.31 0.68
N PHE A 442 -29.20 17.78 -0.51
CA PHE A 442 -30.18 17.19 -1.42
C PHE A 442 -30.90 16.01 -0.75
N VAL A 443 -30.15 15.10 -0.10
CA VAL A 443 -30.73 13.99 0.66
C VAL A 443 -31.55 14.50 1.85
N ALA A 444 -31.11 15.55 2.55
CA ALA A 444 -31.87 16.13 3.67
C ALA A 444 -33.21 16.73 3.23
N LYS A 445 -33.27 17.34 2.02
CA LYS A 445 -34.53 17.80 1.38
C LYS A 445 -35.40 16.61 0.94
N ASN A 446 -34.77 15.49 0.57
CA ASN A 446 -35.41 14.27 0.06
C ASN A 446 -35.07 13.04 0.91
N PRO A 447 -35.54 12.96 2.16
CA PRO A 447 -35.06 12.00 3.14
C PRO A 447 -35.48 10.55 2.88
N LYS A 448 -36.17 10.26 1.77
CA LYS A 448 -36.44 8.90 1.31
C LYS A 448 -35.17 8.18 0.82
N TYR A 449 -34.17 8.91 0.30
CA TYR A 449 -32.96 8.31 -0.21
C TYR A 449 -32.04 7.85 0.91
N THR A 450 -31.71 6.57 0.90
CA THR A 450 -30.91 5.89 1.93
C THR A 450 -29.53 5.47 1.44
N HIS A 451 -29.38 5.28 0.14
CA HIS A 451 -28.13 4.79 -0.45
C HIS A 451 -27.58 5.73 -1.51
N LEU A 452 -26.27 5.92 -1.47
CA LEU A 452 -25.48 6.45 -2.59
C LEU A 452 -24.64 5.31 -3.14
N PHE A 453 -24.54 5.20 -4.47
CA PHE A 453 -23.64 4.24 -5.10
C PHE A 453 -23.09 4.79 -6.41
N GLY A 454 -22.01 4.22 -6.90
CA GLY A 454 -21.42 4.59 -8.17
C GLY A 454 -19.95 4.16 -8.29
N PRO A 455 -19.34 4.28 -9.47
CA PRO A 455 -17.94 4.01 -9.67
C PRO A 455 -17.06 5.09 -9.06
N VAL A 456 -15.96 4.68 -8.45
CA VAL A 456 -14.85 5.54 -8.04
C VAL A 456 -13.58 5.10 -8.76
N SER A 457 -13.04 5.97 -9.60
CA SER A 457 -11.88 5.67 -10.42
C SER A 457 -10.59 5.82 -9.62
N ILE A 458 -9.66 4.91 -9.88
CA ILE A 458 -8.28 4.88 -9.43
C ILE A 458 -7.43 4.96 -10.69
N SER A 459 -6.80 6.11 -10.89
CA SER A 459 -6.05 6.43 -12.11
C SER A 459 -4.99 5.38 -12.45
N ASN A 460 -4.75 5.19 -13.73
CA ASN A 460 -3.66 4.38 -14.25
C ASN A 460 -2.26 4.97 -13.97
N ASP A 461 -2.19 6.19 -13.40
CA ASP A 461 -0.95 6.75 -12.86
C ASP A 461 -0.43 5.96 -11.63
N TYR A 462 -1.32 5.26 -10.92
CA TYR A 462 -0.86 4.29 -9.91
C TYR A 462 -0.24 3.07 -10.58
N SER A 463 0.89 2.63 -10.05
CA SER A 463 1.54 1.42 -10.56
C SER A 463 0.59 0.20 -10.54
N PRO A 464 0.80 -0.79 -11.42
CA PRO A 464 -0.01 -2.01 -11.42
C PRO A 464 -0.03 -2.70 -10.04
N VAL A 465 1.09 -2.64 -9.31
CA VAL A 465 1.20 -3.19 -7.94
C VAL A 465 0.34 -2.40 -6.95
N ALA A 466 0.34 -1.08 -7.04
CA ALA A 466 -0.49 -0.24 -6.17
C ALA A 466 -1.99 -0.46 -6.43
N ARG A 467 -2.42 -0.52 -7.68
CA ARG A 467 -3.82 -0.82 -8.04
C ARG A 467 -4.25 -2.20 -7.54
N GLN A 468 -3.41 -3.22 -7.72
CA GLN A 468 -3.66 -4.55 -7.19
C GLN A 468 -3.71 -4.57 -5.66
N LEU A 469 -2.83 -3.82 -4.99
CA LEU A 469 -2.83 -3.69 -3.53
C LEU A 469 -4.09 -2.98 -3.04
N ILE A 470 -4.52 -1.89 -3.70
CA ILE A 470 -5.77 -1.19 -3.37
C ILE A 470 -6.95 -2.15 -3.48
N ALA A 471 -7.10 -2.84 -4.61
CA ALA A 471 -8.18 -3.81 -4.79
C ALA A 471 -8.15 -4.90 -3.71
N SER A 472 -6.97 -5.47 -3.42
CA SER A 472 -6.81 -6.53 -2.43
C SER A 472 -7.15 -6.07 -1.01
N VAL A 473 -6.64 -4.91 -0.58
CA VAL A 473 -6.91 -4.35 0.76
C VAL A 473 -8.39 -4.02 0.90
N MET A 474 -8.99 -3.37 -0.09
CA MET A 474 -10.41 -3.00 -0.05
C MET A 474 -11.30 -4.24 0.01
N THR A 475 -10.98 -5.29 -0.75
CA THR A 475 -11.72 -6.56 -0.72
C THR A 475 -11.67 -7.23 0.66
N VAL A 476 -10.56 -7.11 1.38
CA VAL A 476 -10.42 -7.69 2.72
C VAL A 476 -11.08 -6.84 3.81
N THR A 477 -11.02 -5.51 3.69
CA THR A 477 -11.33 -4.61 4.81
C THR A 477 -12.62 -3.79 4.64
N HIS A 478 -12.99 -3.47 3.39
CA HIS A 478 -14.09 -2.55 3.08
C HIS A 478 -15.02 -3.09 1.99
N TYR A 479 -15.34 -4.37 2.05
CA TYR A 479 -16.15 -5.03 1.03
C TYR A 479 -17.51 -5.47 1.56
N ASP A 480 -18.57 -5.35 0.76
CA ASP A 480 -19.89 -5.93 1.04
C ASP A 480 -20.01 -7.26 0.28
N ASN A 481 -19.67 -8.35 0.97
CA ASN A 481 -19.65 -9.68 0.37
C ASN A 481 -21.02 -10.14 -0.15
N GLU A 482 -22.13 -9.67 0.43
CA GLU A 482 -23.47 -10.07 0.00
C GLU A 482 -23.86 -9.36 -1.29
N LYS A 483 -23.67 -8.04 -1.36
CA LYS A 483 -23.92 -7.29 -2.60
C LYS A 483 -22.97 -7.66 -3.72
N ALA A 484 -21.73 -8.00 -3.38
CA ALA A 484 -20.71 -8.44 -4.35
C ALA A 484 -21.10 -9.69 -5.14
N LYS A 485 -21.91 -10.59 -4.56
CA LYS A 485 -22.44 -11.76 -5.24
C LYS A 485 -23.41 -11.43 -6.39
N LEU A 486 -23.95 -10.22 -6.37
CA LEU A 486 -24.96 -9.72 -7.33
C LEU A 486 -24.35 -8.87 -8.44
N VAL A 487 -23.01 -8.64 -8.41
CA VAL A 487 -22.33 -7.74 -9.34
C VAL A 487 -21.11 -8.42 -9.93
N GLN A 488 -20.92 -8.26 -11.23
CA GLN A 488 -19.71 -8.72 -11.93
C GLN A 488 -19.12 -7.59 -12.78
N PRO A 489 -17.80 -7.51 -12.93
CA PRO A 489 -17.18 -6.51 -13.79
C PRO A 489 -17.41 -6.85 -15.27
N THR A 490 -17.49 -5.84 -16.13
CA THR A 490 -17.46 -6.02 -17.59
C THR A 490 -16.05 -6.39 -18.05
N THR A 491 -15.04 -5.79 -17.43
CA THR A 491 -13.60 -6.07 -17.68
C THR A 491 -12.91 -6.33 -16.35
N PRO A 492 -12.72 -7.62 -15.96
CA PRO A 492 -12.11 -7.96 -14.68
C PRO A 492 -10.67 -7.47 -14.55
N LEU A 493 -10.28 -7.03 -13.35
CA LEU A 493 -8.88 -6.80 -13.03
C LEU A 493 -8.11 -8.12 -13.13
N ALA A 494 -7.11 -8.17 -14.01
CA ALA A 494 -6.28 -9.35 -14.19
C ALA A 494 -5.55 -9.70 -12.88
N PRO A 495 -5.58 -10.98 -12.44
CA PRO A 495 -4.84 -11.39 -11.25
C PRO A 495 -3.34 -11.22 -11.50
N SER A 496 -2.64 -10.62 -10.54
CA SER A 496 -1.18 -10.54 -10.59
C SER A 496 -0.57 -11.85 -10.10
N ASN A 497 0.27 -12.48 -10.92
CA ASN A 497 1.01 -13.69 -10.55
C ASN A 497 2.11 -13.44 -9.50
N ASN A 498 2.39 -12.19 -9.17
CA ASN A 498 3.51 -11.77 -8.31
C ASN A 498 3.06 -11.17 -6.97
N THR A 499 1.82 -11.37 -6.55
CA THR A 499 1.36 -10.91 -5.23
C THR A 499 1.97 -11.79 -4.14
N PHE A 500 2.75 -11.17 -3.25
CA PHE A 500 3.37 -11.85 -2.10
C PHE A 500 2.53 -11.73 -0.82
N TRP A 501 1.47 -10.90 -0.83
CA TRP A 501 0.59 -10.70 0.32
C TRP A 501 -0.58 -11.69 0.33
N GLN A 502 -1.02 -12.01 1.52
CA GLN A 502 -2.19 -12.83 1.79
C GLN A 502 -3.25 -12.00 2.53
N SER A 503 -4.49 -12.47 2.53
CA SER A 503 -5.62 -11.74 3.12
C SER A 503 -5.44 -11.40 4.60
N ASP A 504 -4.84 -12.30 5.38
CA ASP A 504 -4.55 -12.10 6.80
C ASP A 504 -3.54 -10.95 7.03
N MET A 505 -2.52 -10.83 6.19
CA MET A 505 -1.57 -9.73 6.22
C MET A 505 -2.25 -8.38 5.94
N LEU A 506 -3.20 -8.35 4.99
CA LEU A 506 -3.91 -7.13 4.58
C LEU A 506 -4.93 -6.66 5.60
N SER A 507 -5.44 -7.55 6.47
CA SER A 507 -6.41 -7.19 7.51
C SER A 507 -5.91 -6.08 8.45
N SER A 508 -4.59 -5.98 8.64
CA SER A 508 -3.96 -4.91 9.41
C SER A 508 -4.06 -3.50 8.79
N LEU A 509 -4.47 -3.42 7.51
CA LEU A 509 -4.60 -2.17 6.74
C LEU A 509 -6.03 -1.62 6.71
N GLY A 510 -6.89 -2.03 7.62
CA GLY A 510 -8.26 -1.50 7.76
C GLY A 510 -8.30 0.00 8.11
N ASP A 511 -7.28 0.53 8.81
CA ASP A 511 -7.13 1.98 9.00
C ASP A 511 -6.70 2.65 7.69
N VAL A 512 -7.61 3.47 7.12
CA VAL A 512 -7.41 4.18 5.85
C VAL A 512 -6.16 5.07 5.88
N GLY A 513 -5.83 5.63 7.04
CA GLY A 513 -4.64 6.48 7.20
C GLY A 513 -3.34 5.69 7.15
N LEU A 514 -3.30 4.50 7.76
CA LEU A 514 -2.15 3.60 7.68
C LEU A 514 -1.97 3.08 6.25
N PHE A 515 -3.05 2.64 5.61
CA PHE A 515 -3.00 2.18 4.23
C PHE A 515 -2.55 3.29 3.27
N SER A 516 -3.05 4.51 3.46
CA SER A 516 -2.61 5.68 2.67
C SER A 516 -1.10 5.91 2.76
N LYS A 517 -0.48 5.68 3.92
CA LYS A 517 0.97 5.79 4.09
C LYS A 517 1.73 4.69 3.35
N VAL A 518 1.22 3.44 3.39
CA VAL A 518 1.83 2.34 2.62
C VAL A 518 1.85 2.67 1.14
N LEU A 519 0.72 3.13 0.59
CA LEU A 519 0.63 3.54 -0.81
C LEU A 519 1.54 4.72 -1.12
N SER A 520 1.59 5.74 -0.25
CA SER A 520 2.46 6.91 -0.46
C SER A 520 3.94 6.53 -0.49
N ARG A 521 4.36 5.56 0.31
CA ARG A 521 5.72 5.01 0.26
C ARG A 521 5.98 4.21 -1.02
N LEU A 522 5.00 3.40 -1.44
CA LEU A 522 5.12 2.59 -2.64
C LEU A 522 5.28 3.46 -3.89
N GLU A 523 4.40 4.46 -4.04
CA GLU A 523 4.32 5.34 -5.21
C GLU A 523 5.27 6.55 -5.14
N LYS A 524 5.93 6.79 -3.99
CA LYS A 524 6.68 8.04 -3.70
C LYS A 524 5.85 9.30 -3.98
N GLY A 525 4.55 9.23 -3.70
CA GLY A 525 3.59 10.24 -4.08
C GLY A 525 2.30 10.19 -3.26
N PRO A 526 1.14 10.37 -3.90
CA PRO A 526 -0.15 10.36 -3.24
C PRO A 526 -0.43 9.01 -2.59
N GLY A 527 -1.18 9.05 -1.47
CA GLY A 527 -1.71 7.84 -0.84
C GLY A 527 -2.98 7.35 -1.53
N ILE A 528 -4.00 6.95 -0.76
CA ILE A 528 -5.31 6.55 -1.29
C ILE A 528 -5.95 7.72 -2.05
N PRO A 529 -6.61 7.47 -3.22
CA PRO A 529 -7.36 8.48 -3.95
C PRO A 529 -8.35 9.23 -3.06
N ILE A 530 -8.39 10.56 -3.22
CA ILE A 530 -9.15 11.44 -2.31
C ILE A 530 -10.63 11.08 -2.27
N LEU A 531 -11.25 10.78 -3.42
CA LEU A 531 -12.66 10.40 -3.48
C LEU A 531 -12.93 9.08 -2.80
N LEU A 532 -12.09 8.06 -3.04
CA LEU A 532 -12.20 6.78 -2.34
C LEU A 532 -12.11 6.97 -0.81
N LYS A 533 -11.16 7.80 -0.36
CA LYS A 533 -11.02 8.13 1.07
C LYS A 533 -12.27 8.80 1.64
N GLN A 534 -12.92 9.67 0.88
CA GLN A 534 -14.16 10.34 1.33
C GLN A 534 -15.31 9.34 1.48
N TYR A 535 -15.51 8.45 0.50
CA TYR A 535 -16.53 7.40 0.59
C TYR A 535 -16.29 6.45 1.74
N LEU A 536 -15.03 6.01 1.97
CA LEU A 536 -14.67 5.19 3.11
C LEU A 536 -14.95 5.90 4.45
N GLY A 537 -14.72 7.22 4.50
CA GLY A 537 -15.07 8.05 5.66
C GLY A 537 -16.58 8.12 5.96
N LEU A 538 -17.44 7.79 4.99
CA LEU A 538 -18.88 7.63 5.13
C LEU A 538 -19.29 6.15 5.33
N ASN A 539 -18.38 5.29 5.78
CA ASN A 539 -18.60 3.85 5.90
C ASN A 539 -18.98 3.16 4.56
N GLY A 540 -18.51 3.71 3.45
CA GLY A 540 -18.71 3.14 2.11
C GLY A 540 -18.07 1.76 2.00
N LYS A 541 -18.77 0.84 1.30
CA LYS A 541 -18.31 -0.51 1.03
C LYS A 541 -18.20 -0.72 -0.47
N LEU A 542 -17.10 -1.29 -0.91
CA LEU A 542 -16.93 -1.72 -2.30
C LEU A 542 -17.66 -3.05 -2.52
N VAL A 543 -18.10 -3.26 -3.75
CA VAL A 543 -18.81 -4.49 -4.14
C VAL A 543 -18.19 -5.15 -5.36
N CYS A 544 -17.47 -4.39 -6.20
CA CYS A 544 -16.82 -4.93 -7.40
C CYS A 544 -15.71 -4.00 -7.86
N PHE A 545 -14.72 -4.55 -8.58
CA PHE A 545 -13.70 -3.78 -9.30
C PHE A 545 -13.75 -4.10 -10.79
N ASN A 546 -13.65 -3.07 -11.62
CA ASN A 546 -13.62 -3.14 -13.08
C ASN A 546 -12.42 -2.37 -13.62
N VAL A 547 -11.89 -2.77 -14.76
CA VAL A 547 -10.93 -1.97 -15.53
C VAL A 547 -11.69 -1.30 -16.65
N ASP A 548 -11.59 0.02 -16.79
CA ASP A 548 -12.29 0.78 -17.85
C ASP A 548 -11.35 1.12 -19.01
N PRO A 549 -11.43 0.38 -20.14
CA PRO A 549 -10.60 0.68 -21.30
C PRO A 549 -10.90 2.03 -21.96
N ALA A 550 -12.11 2.56 -21.79
CA ALA A 550 -12.49 3.87 -22.32
C ALA A 550 -11.85 5.03 -21.54
N PHE A 551 -11.45 4.77 -20.29
CA PHE A 551 -10.77 5.73 -19.41
C PHE A 551 -9.33 5.30 -19.10
N ASN A 552 -8.56 4.97 -20.15
CA ASN A 552 -7.13 4.63 -20.04
C ASN A 552 -6.84 3.51 -19.03
N ASP A 553 -7.64 2.45 -19.06
CA ASP A 553 -7.52 1.30 -18.14
C ASP A 553 -7.57 1.70 -16.66
N ALA A 554 -8.28 2.77 -16.29
CA ALA A 554 -8.51 3.13 -14.90
C ALA A 554 -9.18 1.97 -14.16
N LEU A 555 -8.84 1.79 -12.89
CA LEU A 555 -9.47 0.79 -12.04
C LEU A 555 -10.67 1.42 -11.33
N ASP A 556 -11.88 1.02 -11.71
CA ASP A 556 -13.12 1.48 -11.09
C ASP A 556 -13.57 0.56 -9.97
N GLY A 557 -13.78 1.11 -8.79
CA GLY A 557 -14.43 0.43 -7.69
C GLY A 557 -15.90 0.83 -7.60
N LEU A 558 -16.84 -0.12 -7.72
CA LEU A 558 -18.25 0.16 -7.42
C LEU A 558 -18.41 0.24 -5.91
N ILE A 559 -18.73 1.43 -5.41
CA ILE A 559 -18.91 1.69 -3.98
C ILE A 559 -20.36 1.95 -3.63
N VAL A 560 -20.79 1.48 -2.47
CA VAL A 560 -22.13 1.69 -1.92
C VAL A 560 -21.99 2.30 -0.53
N VAL A 561 -22.73 3.39 -0.28
CA VAL A 561 -22.82 4.05 1.02
C VAL A 561 -24.27 3.97 1.51
N ASN A 562 -24.49 3.31 2.66
CA ASN A 562 -25.77 3.39 3.34
C ASN A 562 -25.75 4.57 4.31
N LEU A 563 -26.42 5.66 3.95
CA LEU A 563 -26.44 6.90 4.75
C LEU A 563 -27.11 6.74 6.10
N ALA A 564 -28.04 5.80 6.26
CA ALA A 564 -28.68 5.51 7.53
C ALA A 564 -27.72 4.85 8.54
N GLN A 565 -26.64 4.26 8.05
CA GLN A 565 -25.59 3.64 8.88
C GLN A 565 -24.37 4.55 9.15
N VAL A 566 -24.35 5.75 8.58
CA VAL A 566 -23.29 6.73 8.84
C VAL A 566 -23.51 7.35 10.22
N ASP A 567 -22.44 7.51 11.00
CA ASP A 567 -22.54 8.10 12.33
C ASP A 567 -23.07 9.54 12.31
N LYS A 568 -23.85 9.91 13.35
CA LYS A 568 -24.51 11.20 13.48
C LYS A 568 -23.55 12.39 13.36
N ARG A 569 -22.33 12.26 13.89
CA ARG A 569 -21.33 13.33 13.88
C ARG A 569 -20.83 13.57 12.45
N THR A 570 -20.61 12.50 11.72
CA THR A 570 -20.17 12.56 10.31
C THR A 570 -21.29 13.12 9.43
N LEU A 571 -22.52 12.62 9.52
CA LEU A 571 -23.65 13.21 8.79
C LEU A 571 -23.84 14.69 9.14
N GLY A 572 -23.72 15.06 10.42
CA GLY A 572 -23.87 16.44 10.88
C GLY A 572 -22.85 17.42 10.29
N LYS A 573 -21.67 16.94 9.87
CA LYS A 573 -20.68 17.78 9.18
C LYS A 573 -21.14 18.16 7.77
N TYR A 574 -21.90 17.29 7.11
CA TYR A 574 -22.33 17.49 5.72
C TYR A 574 -23.75 18.05 5.62
N MET A 575 -24.72 17.50 6.36
CA MET A 575 -26.13 17.93 6.31
C MET A 575 -26.48 19.09 7.25
N GLY A 576 -25.59 19.40 8.22
CA GLY A 576 -25.94 20.18 9.38
C GLY A 576 -26.55 19.33 10.52
N LYS A 577 -26.38 19.75 11.76
CA LYS A 577 -26.73 18.94 12.95
C LYS A 577 -28.23 18.59 13.02
N GLU A 578 -29.10 19.55 12.73
CA GLU A 578 -30.56 19.37 12.80
C GLU A 578 -31.08 18.43 11.72
N ASN A 579 -30.62 18.63 10.48
CA ASN A 579 -31.01 17.78 9.36
C ASN A 579 -30.54 16.33 9.55
N ALA A 580 -29.30 16.15 10.02
CA ALA A 580 -28.76 14.82 10.34
C ALA A 580 -29.58 14.12 11.44
N GLN A 581 -30.01 14.87 12.47
CA GLN A 581 -30.85 14.30 13.52
C GLN A 581 -32.23 13.87 12.98
N ARG A 582 -32.90 14.73 12.19
CA ARG A 582 -34.19 14.41 11.57
C ARG A 582 -34.07 13.21 10.61
N TYR A 583 -33.01 13.16 9.83
CA TYR A 583 -32.75 12.07 8.89
C TYR A 583 -32.59 10.73 9.61
N ILE A 584 -31.74 10.69 10.65
CA ILE A 584 -31.49 9.47 11.44
C ILE A 584 -32.78 9.01 12.14
N GLN A 585 -33.55 9.93 12.77
CA GLN A 585 -34.80 9.57 13.43
C GLN A 585 -35.82 8.92 12.48
N ARG A 586 -35.84 9.32 11.22
CA ARG A 586 -36.72 8.72 10.19
C ARG A 586 -36.34 7.29 9.85
N HIS A 587 -35.05 6.92 9.93
CA HIS A 587 -34.52 5.63 9.51
C HIS A 587 -34.09 4.71 10.66
N GLN A 588 -34.41 5.06 11.92
CA GLN A 588 -34.15 4.25 13.12
C GLN A 588 -35.30 3.27 13.46
N HIS A 589 -36.18 2.94 12.51
CA HIS A 589 -37.30 1.98 12.72
C HIS A 589 -37.03 0.63 12.11
#